data_e40734ad9714b082d4d9ab0710822456
#
_entry.id   e40734ad9714b082d4d9ab0710822456
#
_cell.length_a   1.000
_cell.length_b   1.000
_cell.length_c   1.000
_cell.angle_alpha   90.00
_cell.angle_beta   90.00
_cell.angle_gamma   90.00
#
_symmetry.space_group_name_H-M   'P 1'
#
loop_
_entity.id
_entity.type
_entity.pdbx_description
1 polymer ?
#
loop_
_entity_poly.entity_id
_entity_poly.type
_entity_poly.pdbx_seq_one_letter_code
_entity_poly.pdbx_strand_id
1 'polypeptide(L)'
;MRQLLTVGLVLTITLIAFSALAVETILPLVSDDLGGVSLYGWVFSAFFLGSLASVIVAGGIADRRGTLLPYSVGLSLFALGLLIAGAAPSMPVVVAGRLVQGVGSGAILASTYASIARGYTEAQRPRIFAIISTAWVLPAIVGPAAAAFIAQAFGWRTVFFAVLPFAVLAAALAVPALRRLGAPAHPGEGASRRDAVLVAAGGGLLLAGLSNPNVVVAIALLVAGGAIGVPALRRVTPPGTLAGRGGLGAAVLVRGLITFAFFGTEAFLPLMLREARGLAPTLAGLVLTTGGVSWTSGSWVHERLAPRLTSRTIITTAFALIAIGACGVLAVLLTPIPWEVAYLAWAVSGAGIGFGYAAISVLVLRLAPAGRTGATGAAMQVLDNLGTAFGTGVGGAAVAIAVGRGLAVETGIAAAFVIAIVGAVVGLTVARRLDASRPSVIAEAGTMSAPSLVIDG
;
A
#
# COMPACT_ATOMS: atom_id res chain seq x y z
N MET A 1 -25.74 14.51 -8.27
CA MET A 1 -24.43 15.10 -7.94
C MET A 1 -23.60 14.19 -7.03
N ARG A 2 -24.08 13.79 -5.85
CA ARG A 2 -23.33 12.87 -4.94
C ARG A 2 -23.01 11.54 -5.62
N GLN A 3 -23.92 11.00 -6.43
CA GLN A 3 -23.67 9.76 -7.20
C GLN A 3 -22.51 9.91 -8.18
N LEU A 4 -22.42 11.02 -8.93
CA LEU A 4 -21.31 11.28 -9.85
C LEU A 4 -19.97 11.40 -9.11
N LEU A 5 -19.97 12.03 -7.93
CA LEU A 5 -18.78 12.08 -7.08
C LEU A 5 -18.39 10.69 -6.63
N THR A 6 -19.33 9.89 -6.08
CA THR A 6 -19.03 8.52 -5.66
C THR A 6 -18.47 7.70 -6.81
N VAL A 7 -19.14 7.67 -7.96
CA VAL A 7 -18.72 6.87 -9.13
C VAL A 7 -17.34 7.32 -9.62
N GLY A 8 -17.12 8.64 -9.73
CA GLY A 8 -15.82 9.19 -10.14
C GLY A 8 -14.68 8.82 -9.21
N LEU A 9 -14.91 8.92 -7.88
CA LEU A 9 -13.90 8.54 -6.88
C LEU A 9 -13.65 7.02 -6.88
N VAL A 10 -14.71 6.20 -6.95
CA VAL A 10 -14.58 4.73 -7.03
C VAL A 10 -13.79 4.35 -8.28
N LEU A 11 -14.14 4.88 -9.44
CA LEU A 11 -13.41 4.60 -10.68
C LEU A 11 -11.93 4.98 -10.55
N THR A 12 -11.62 6.14 -9.98
CA THR A 12 -10.23 6.58 -9.81
C THR A 12 -9.44 5.64 -8.89
N ILE A 13 -10.02 5.20 -7.78
CA ILE A 13 -9.37 4.23 -6.88
C ILE A 13 -9.20 2.88 -7.56
N THR A 14 -10.21 2.43 -8.32
CA THR A 14 -10.13 1.20 -9.14
C THR A 14 -8.97 1.27 -10.14
N LEU A 15 -8.74 2.44 -10.77
CA LEU A 15 -7.61 2.63 -11.72
C LEU A 15 -6.25 2.56 -11.03
N ILE A 16 -6.13 3.15 -9.83
CA ILE A 16 -4.90 3.07 -9.03
C ILE A 16 -4.63 1.61 -8.65
N ALA A 17 -5.64 0.91 -8.15
CA ALA A 17 -5.55 -0.49 -7.77
C ALA A 17 -5.19 -1.39 -8.96
N PHE A 18 -5.89 -1.22 -10.09
CA PHE A 18 -5.59 -1.96 -11.32
C PHE A 18 -4.15 -1.72 -11.78
N SER A 19 -3.71 -0.46 -11.83
CA SER A 19 -2.35 -0.13 -12.26
C SER A 19 -1.27 -0.72 -11.34
N ALA A 20 -1.51 -0.79 -10.04
CA ALA A 20 -0.57 -1.41 -9.10
C ALA A 20 -0.41 -2.90 -9.42
N LEU A 21 -1.51 -3.66 -9.45
CA LEU A 21 -1.52 -5.11 -9.68
C LEU A 21 -1.12 -5.50 -11.11
N ALA A 22 -1.50 -4.66 -12.10
CA ALA A 22 -1.12 -4.88 -13.49
C ALA A 22 0.40 -4.81 -13.67
N VAL A 23 1.06 -3.82 -13.05
CA VAL A 23 2.52 -3.67 -13.12
C VAL A 23 3.22 -4.86 -12.47
N GLU A 24 2.75 -5.36 -11.33
CA GLU A 24 3.30 -6.57 -10.71
C GLU A 24 3.28 -7.77 -11.66
N THR A 25 2.21 -7.93 -12.41
CA THR A 25 2.03 -9.04 -13.35
C THR A 25 2.93 -8.93 -14.58
N ILE A 26 3.08 -7.71 -15.14
CA ILE A 26 3.80 -7.51 -16.41
C ILE A 26 5.28 -7.19 -16.23
N LEU A 27 5.73 -6.87 -15.03
CA LEU A 27 7.09 -6.39 -14.79
C LEU A 27 8.19 -7.38 -15.21
N PRO A 28 8.02 -8.71 -15.09
CA PRO A 28 8.97 -9.64 -15.69
C PRO A 28 9.13 -9.46 -17.20
N LEU A 29 8.03 -9.21 -17.95
CA LEU A 29 8.08 -8.94 -19.39
C LEU A 29 8.80 -7.62 -19.70
N VAL A 30 8.56 -6.58 -18.88
CA VAL A 30 9.25 -5.29 -19.00
C VAL A 30 10.75 -5.47 -18.77
N SER A 31 11.11 -6.26 -17.76
CA SER A 31 12.50 -6.56 -17.43
C SER A 31 13.22 -7.33 -18.55
N ASP A 32 12.53 -8.25 -19.23
CA ASP A 32 13.09 -8.99 -20.36
C ASP A 32 13.32 -8.07 -21.58
N ASP A 33 12.38 -7.19 -21.88
CA ASP A 33 12.42 -6.32 -23.06
C ASP A 33 13.44 -5.17 -22.89
N LEU A 34 13.51 -4.58 -21.69
CA LEU A 34 14.33 -3.39 -21.42
C LEU A 34 15.64 -3.73 -20.70
N GLY A 35 15.81 -4.94 -20.21
CA GLY A 35 16.85 -5.30 -19.27
C GLY A 35 16.66 -4.61 -17.91
N GLY A 36 17.73 -4.56 -17.10
CA GLY A 36 17.74 -3.77 -15.87
C GLY A 36 16.96 -4.40 -14.71
N VAL A 37 16.98 -5.73 -14.57
CA VAL A 37 16.40 -6.47 -13.43
C VAL A 37 16.90 -5.96 -12.07
N SER A 38 18.07 -5.33 -12.02
CA SER A 38 18.59 -4.65 -10.83
C SER A 38 17.72 -3.47 -10.36
N LEU A 39 16.89 -2.91 -11.23
CA LEU A 39 15.93 -1.84 -10.91
C LEU A 39 14.51 -2.37 -10.65
N TYR A 40 14.30 -3.69 -10.68
CA TYR A 40 12.98 -4.31 -10.53
C TYR A 40 12.24 -3.82 -9.27
N GLY A 41 12.87 -3.86 -8.10
CA GLY A 41 12.28 -3.35 -6.86
C GLY A 41 12.02 -1.84 -6.87
N TRP A 42 12.83 -1.06 -7.61
CA TRP A 42 12.63 0.38 -7.73
C TRP A 42 11.35 0.76 -8.45
N VAL A 43 10.83 -0.07 -9.37
CA VAL A 43 9.55 0.16 -10.04
C VAL A 43 8.40 0.26 -9.05
N PHE A 44 8.46 -0.51 -7.95
CA PHE A 44 7.47 -0.45 -6.86
C PHE A 44 7.81 0.65 -5.86
N SER A 45 9.05 0.66 -5.36
CA SER A 45 9.46 1.59 -4.31
C SER A 45 9.30 3.04 -4.71
N ALA A 46 9.64 3.40 -5.96
CA ALA A 46 9.49 4.76 -6.47
C ALA A 46 8.01 5.21 -6.46
N PHE A 47 7.07 4.32 -6.80
CA PHE A 47 5.65 4.61 -6.74
C PHE A 47 5.19 4.90 -5.30
N PHE A 48 5.55 4.05 -4.33
CA PHE A 48 5.14 4.22 -2.95
C PHE A 48 5.82 5.40 -2.26
N LEU A 49 7.09 5.69 -2.56
CA LEU A 49 7.78 6.88 -2.08
C LEU A 49 7.17 8.17 -2.65
N GLY A 50 6.82 8.17 -3.94
CA GLY A 50 6.10 9.28 -4.56
C GLY A 50 4.73 9.51 -3.93
N SER A 51 3.98 8.44 -3.68
CA SER A 51 2.68 8.47 -3.01
C SER A 51 2.81 9.00 -1.59
N LEU A 52 3.80 8.54 -0.83
CA LEU A 52 4.08 9.00 0.52
C LEU A 52 4.32 10.52 0.58
N ALA A 53 5.19 11.04 -0.31
CA ALA A 53 5.49 12.47 -0.35
C ALA A 53 4.24 13.30 -0.65
N SER A 54 3.42 12.84 -1.58
CA SER A 54 2.30 13.62 -2.09
C SER A 54 1.02 13.53 -1.24
N VAL A 55 0.75 12.40 -0.56
CA VAL A 55 -0.48 12.24 0.23
C VAL A 55 -0.61 13.29 1.33
N ILE A 56 0.47 13.62 2.01
CA ILE A 56 0.49 14.63 3.07
C ILE A 56 0.44 16.05 2.48
N VAL A 57 1.21 16.31 1.41
CA VAL A 57 1.23 17.62 0.74
C VAL A 57 -0.14 17.96 0.17
N ALA A 58 -0.75 17.00 -0.55
CA ALA A 58 -2.05 17.15 -1.17
C ALA A 58 -3.18 17.25 -0.15
N GLY A 59 -3.10 16.48 0.96
CA GLY A 59 -4.03 16.60 2.08
C GLY A 59 -4.04 18.02 2.64
N GLY A 60 -2.86 18.59 2.93
CA GLY A 60 -2.77 19.97 3.41
C GLY A 60 -3.19 21.03 2.38
N ILE A 61 -3.16 20.75 1.07
CA ILE A 61 -3.75 21.63 0.05
C ILE A 61 -5.28 21.50 0.06
N ALA A 62 -5.78 20.26 0.15
CA ALA A 62 -7.21 19.98 0.21
C ALA A 62 -7.90 20.66 1.40
N ASP A 63 -7.23 20.66 2.58
CA ASP A 63 -7.71 21.29 3.80
C ASP A 63 -7.75 22.84 3.72
N ARG A 64 -6.92 23.45 2.87
CA ARG A 64 -6.84 24.92 2.73
C ARG A 64 -7.57 25.47 1.53
N ARG A 65 -7.44 24.79 0.36
CA ARG A 65 -7.92 25.29 -0.94
C ARG A 65 -9.03 24.43 -1.53
N GLY A 66 -9.42 23.35 -0.85
CA GLY A 66 -10.39 22.38 -1.37
C GLY A 66 -9.76 21.27 -2.18
N THR A 67 -10.58 20.27 -2.50
CA THR A 67 -10.13 18.99 -3.04
C THR A 67 -9.96 18.98 -4.56
N LEU A 68 -10.51 19.95 -5.27
CA LEU A 68 -10.47 20.00 -6.74
C LEU A 68 -9.04 20.10 -7.29
N LEU A 69 -8.25 21.06 -6.77
CA LEU A 69 -6.90 21.30 -7.28
C LEU A 69 -5.98 20.10 -7.07
N PRO A 70 -5.81 19.56 -5.84
CA PRO A 70 -4.92 18.42 -5.63
C PRO A 70 -5.41 17.15 -6.32
N TYR A 71 -6.73 16.94 -6.47
CA TYR A 71 -7.27 15.83 -7.24
C TYR A 71 -6.93 15.94 -8.74
N SER A 72 -7.18 17.11 -9.35
CA SER A 72 -6.94 17.31 -10.78
C SER A 72 -5.45 17.21 -11.13
N VAL A 73 -4.59 17.85 -10.34
CA VAL A 73 -3.13 17.73 -10.49
C VAL A 73 -2.68 16.28 -10.28
N GLY A 74 -3.21 15.62 -9.25
CA GLY A 74 -2.92 14.22 -8.96
C GLY A 74 -3.27 13.30 -10.13
N LEU A 75 -4.47 13.44 -10.69
CA LEU A 75 -4.91 12.63 -11.82
C LEU A 75 -4.09 12.91 -13.09
N SER A 76 -3.72 14.17 -13.33
CA SER A 76 -2.83 14.53 -14.44
C SER A 76 -1.43 13.93 -14.28
N LEU A 77 -0.86 13.98 -13.08
CA LEU A 77 0.44 13.35 -12.79
C LEU A 77 0.36 11.81 -12.88
N PHE A 78 -0.74 11.21 -12.43
CA PHE A 78 -0.96 9.77 -12.56
C PHE A 78 -1.00 9.36 -14.04
N ALA A 79 -1.74 10.10 -14.87
CA ALA A 79 -1.81 9.86 -16.31
C ALA A 79 -0.45 10.12 -17.01
N LEU A 80 0.26 11.18 -16.63
CA LEU A 80 1.60 11.47 -17.14
C LEU A 80 2.58 10.35 -16.80
N GLY A 81 2.54 9.84 -15.56
CA GLY A 81 3.36 8.70 -15.15
C GLY A 81 3.07 7.43 -15.95
N LEU A 82 1.80 7.16 -16.29
CA LEU A 82 1.41 6.07 -17.19
C LEU A 82 1.99 6.26 -18.59
N LEU A 83 1.93 7.49 -19.15
CA LEU A 83 2.51 7.79 -20.45
C LEU A 83 4.02 7.60 -20.45
N ILE A 84 4.73 8.11 -19.44
CA ILE A 84 6.18 7.96 -19.33
C ILE A 84 6.56 6.48 -19.22
N ALA A 85 5.90 5.71 -18.36
CA ALA A 85 6.20 4.29 -18.16
C ALA A 85 5.85 3.45 -19.39
N GLY A 86 4.71 3.72 -20.04
CA GLY A 86 4.28 3.00 -21.25
C GLY A 86 5.14 3.31 -22.49
N ALA A 87 5.70 4.51 -22.58
CA ALA A 87 6.61 4.91 -23.66
C ALA A 87 8.09 4.69 -23.34
N ALA A 88 8.41 4.08 -22.20
CA ALA A 88 9.78 3.98 -21.70
C ALA A 88 10.70 3.18 -22.64
N PRO A 89 11.87 3.73 -23.00
CA PRO A 89 12.89 3.03 -23.77
C PRO A 89 13.88 2.25 -22.89
N SER A 90 13.82 2.41 -21.55
CA SER A 90 14.72 1.79 -20.60
C SER A 90 14.09 1.69 -19.20
N MET A 91 14.60 0.78 -18.38
CA MET A 91 14.09 0.58 -17.01
C MET A 91 14.16 1.84 -16.11
N PRO A 92 15.22 2.68 -16.15
CA PRO A 92 15.23 3.95 -15.38
C PRO A 92 14.07 4.87 -15.73
N VAL A 93 13.65 4.91 -17.00
CA VAL A 93 12.50 5.73 -17.43
C VAL A 93 11.17 5.13 -16.90
N VAL A 94 11.05 3.80 -16.83
CA VAL A 94 9.92 3.14 -16.16
C VAL A 94 9.87 3.57 -14.69
N VAL A 95 10.99 3.50 -13.97
CA VAL A 95 11.09 3.92 -12.56
C VAL A 95 10.69 5.39 -12.38
N ALA A 96 11.16 6.28 -13.28
CA ALA A 96 10.78 7.70 -13.24
C ALA A 96 9.27 7.88 -13.48
N GLY A 97 8.69 7.17 -14.45
CA GLY A 97 7.25 7.15 -14.69
C GLY A 97 6.46 6.67 -13.47
N ARG A 98 6.94 5.63 -12.79
CA ARG A 98 6.34 5.10 -11.56
C ARG A 98 6.40 6.11 -10.40
N LEU A 99 7.50 6.84 -10.26
CA LEU A 99 7.60 7.92 -9.26
C LEU A 99 6.56 9.01 -9.51
N VAL A 100 6.44 9.50 -10.75
CA VAL A 100 5.45 10.52 -11.14
C VAL A 100 4.02 10.01 -10.94
N GLN A 101 3.76 8.76 -11.31
CA GLN A 101 2.47 8.09 -11.09
C GLN A 101 2.15 7.95 -9.60
N GLY A 102 3.14 7.62 -8.78
CA GLY A 102 3.01 7.55 -7.33
C GLY A 102 2.63 8.90 -6.72
N VAL A 103 3.31 9.98 -7.11
CA VAL A 103 2.95 11.35 -6.69
C VAL A 103 1.49 11.66 -7.05
N GLY A 104 1.06 11.30 -8.26
CA GLY A 104 -0.35 11.42 -8.67
C GLY A 104 -1.30 10.63 -7.77
N SER A 105 -0.98 9.37 -7.52
CA SER A 105 -1.80 8.45 -6.71
C SER A 105 -2.00 8.96 -5.27
N GLY A 106 -0.94 9.40 -4.60
CA GLY A 106 -1.04 9.93 -3.23
C GLY A 106 -1.90 11.19 -3.16
N ALA A 107 -1.80 12.08 -4.16
CA ALA A 107 -2.63 13.29 -4.22
C ALA A 107 -4.12 12.95 -4.44
N ILE A 108 -4.41 11.95 -5.27
CA ILE A 108 -5.77 11.44 -5.49
C ILE A 108 -6.34 10.85 -4.20
N LEU A 109 -5.59 9.98 -3.50
CA LEU A 109 -6.03 9.35 -2.26
C LEU A 109 -6.37 10.37 -1.19
N ALA A 110 -5.48 11.35 -0.95
CA ALA A 110 -5.73 12.43 0.00
C ALA A 110 -6.97 13.24 -0.36
N SER A 111 -7.13 13.60 -1.63
CA SER A 111 -8.28 14.35 -2.13
C SER A 111 -9.58 13.56 -2.03
N THR A 112 -9.53 12.25 -2.24
CA THR A 112 -10.68 11.35 -2.12
C THR A 112 -11.18 11.31 -0.69
N TYR A 113 -10.31 11.09 0.30
CA TYR A 113 -10.70 11.07 1.71
C TYR A 113 -11.23 12.42 2.20
N ALA A 114 -10.58 13.52 1.81
CA ALA A 114 -11.06 14.87 2.12
C ALA A 114 -12.42 15.17 1.46
N SER A 115 -12.65 14.68 0.25
CA SER A 115 -13.94 14.83 -0.46
C SER A 115 -15.07 14.06 0.21
N ILE A 116 -14.79 12.86 0.74
CA ILE A 116 -15.76 12.08 1.52
C ILE A 116 -16.12 12.81 2.80
N ALA A 117 -15.13 13.31 3.53
CA ALA A 117 -15.35 14.04 4.77
C ALA A 117 -16.21 15.29 4.59
N ARG A 118 -16.15 15.93 3.41
CA ARG A 118 -16.86 17.19 3.10
C ARG A 118 -18.17 17.01 2.34
N GLY A 119 -18.23 16.01 1.45
CA GLY A 119 -19.37 15.80 0.56
C GLY A 119 -20.50 14.96 1.16
N TYR A 120 -20.25 14.28 2.29
CA TYR A 120 -21.18 13.32 2.89
C TYR A 120 -21.36 13.61 4.38
N THR A 121 -22.59 13.38 4.87
CA THR A 121 -22.91 13.48 6.30
C THR A 121 -22.19 12.38 7.09
N GLU A 122 -22.00 12.57 8.39
CA GLU A 122 -21.34 11.58 9.27
C GLU A 122 -21.98 10.19 9.17
N ALA A 123 -23.31 10.13 9.11
CA ALA A 123 -24.04 8.87 8.93
C ALA A 123 -23.80 8.18 7.57
N GLN A 124 -23.43 8.93 6.52
CA GLN A 124 -23.18 8.39 5.17
C GLN A 124 -21.73 7.96 4.97
N ARG A 125 -20.76 8.57 5.67
CA ARG A 125 -19.33 8.32 5.49
C ARG A 125 -18.95 6.84 5.59
N PRO A 126 -19.42 6.05 6.57
CA PRO A 126 -19.06 4.63 6.65
C PRO A 126 -19.46 3.85 5.40
N ARG A 127 -20.67 4.11 4.87
CA ARG A 127 -21.13 3.47 3.63
C ARG A 127 -20.27 3.82 2.42
N ILE A 128 -19.85 5.09 2.30
CA ILE A 128 -19.01 5.54 1.19
C ILE A 128 -17.60 4.94 1.31
N PHE A 129 -17.03 4.87 2.51
CA PHE A 129 -15.74 4.18 2.73
C PHE A 129 -15.83 2.69 2.38
N ALA A 130 -16.92 2.00 2.71
CA ALA A 130 -17.14 0.62 2.30
C ALA A 130 -17.17 0.48 0.77
N ILE A 131 -17.88 1.36 0.06
CA ILE A 131 -17.92 1.38 -1.40
C ILE A 131 -16.52 1.64 -2.00
N ILE A 132 -15.75 2.59 -1.46
CA ILE A 132 -14.38 2.85 -1.90
C ILE A 132 -13.45 1.63 -1.65
N SER A 133 -13.65 0.94 -0.54
CA SER A 133 -12.88 -0.27 -0.25
C SER A 133 -13.15 -1.39 -1.25
N THR A 134 -14.39 -1.51 -1.75
CA THR A 134 -14.72 -2.50 -2.80
C THR A 134 -14.07 -2.18 -4.16
N ALA A 135 -13.62 -0.94 -4.36
CA ALA A 135 -12.91 -0.54 -5.59
C ALA A 135 -11.56 -1.27 -5.78
N TRP A 136 -11.02 -1.87 -4.72
CA TRP A 136 -9.82 -2.72 -4.78
C TRP A 136 -10.13 -4.18 -5.14
N VAL A 137 -11.35 -4.66 -4.82
CA VAL A 137 -11.71 -6.08 -4.98
C VAL A 137 -11.74 -6.49 -6.45
N LEU A 138 -12.39 -5.70 -7.31
CA LEU A 138 -12.46 -6.01 -8.75
C LEU A 138 -11.07 -6.07 -9.41
N PRO A 139 -10.18 -5.07 -9.23
CA PRO A 139 -8.82 -5.16 -9.72
C PRO A 139 -8.04 -6.36 -9.15
N ALA A 140 -8.23 -6.71 -7.88
CA ALA A 140 -7.53 -7.86 -7.29
C ALA A 140 -7.91 -9.20 -7.94
N ILE A 141 -9.16 -9.33 -8.37
CA ILE A 141 -9.66 -10.57 -9.01
C ILE A 141 -9.32 -10.60 -10.51
N VAL A 142 -9.58 -9.50 -11.22
CA VAL A 142 -9.52 -9.47 -12.69
C VAL A 142 -8.22 -8.83 -13.20
N GLY A 143 -7.61 -7.94 -12.41
CA GLY A 143 -6.48 -7.11 -12.83
C GLY A 143 -5.28 -7.90 -13.36
N PRO A 144 -4.73 -8.86 -12.59
CA PRO A 144 -3.58 -9.64 -13.04
C PRO A 144 -3.85 -10.41 -14.34
N ALA A 145 -5.00 -11.10 -14.43
CA ALA A 145 -5.37 -11.85 -15.63
C ALA A 145 -5.58 -10.93 -16.85
N ALA A 146 -6.27 -9.80 -16.66
CA ALA A 146 -6.48 -8.81 -17.72
C ALA A 146 -5.15 -8.18 -18.18
N ALA A 147 -4.28 -7.81 -17.25
CA ALA A 147 -2.97 -7.25 -17.57
C ALA A 147 -2.09 -8.26 -18.34
N ALA A 148 -2.07 -9.51 -17.92
CA ALA A 148 -1.35 -10.58 -18.62
C ALA A 148 -1.89 -10.80 -20.04
N PHE A 149 -3.21 -10.85 -20.20
CA PHE A 149 -3.85 -11.00 -21.52
C PHE A 149 -3.51 -9.81 -22.45
N ILE A 150 -3.66 -8.57 -21.97
CA ILE A 150 -3.32 -7.38 -22.75
C ILE A 150 -1.85 -7.37 -23.14
N ALA A 151 -0.96 -7.72 -22.18
CA ALA A 151 0.48 -7.75 -22.43
C ALA A 151 0.89 -8.80 -23.46
N GLN A 152 0.27 -9.97 -23.46
CA GLN A 152 0.53 -11.02 -24.43
C GLN A 152 -0.03 -10.71 -25.83
N ALA A 153 -1.22 -10.10 -25.89
CA ALA A 153 -1.88 -9.81 -27.17
C ALA A 153 -1.34 -8.56 -27.86
N PHE A 154 -0.98 -7.53 -27.11
CA PHE A 154 -0.67 -6.19 -27.62
C PHE A 154 0.66 -5.61 -27.10
N GLY A 155 1.41 -6.38 -26.33
CA GLY A 155 2.65 -5.94 -25.67
C GLY A 155 2.41 -5.23 -24.33
N TRP A 156 3.42 -5.30 -23.45
CA TRP A 156 3.33 -4.79 -22.09
C TRP A 156 3.07 -3.27 -22.01
N ARG A 157 3.54 -2.50 -22.99
CA ARG A 157 3.33 -1.04 -23.05
C ARG A 157 1.86 -0.67 -23.11
N THR A 158 1.05 -1.47 -23.80
CA THR A 158 -0.40 -1.26 -23.94
C THR A 158 -1.12 -1.34 -22.59
N VAL A 159 -0.61 -2.10 -21.63
CA VAL A 159 -1.20 -2.18 -20.29
C VAL A 159 -1.22 -0.81 -19.59
N PHE A 160 -0.15 -0.01 -19.75
CA PHE A 160 -0.10 1.36 -19.21
C PHE A 160 -1.08 2.28 -19.95
N PHE A 161 -1.11 2.20 -21.29
CA PHE A 161 -1.97 3.06 -22.10
C PHE A 161 -3.46 2.73 -21.97
N ALA A 162 -3.81 1.46 -21.72
CA ALA A 162 -5.19 1.02 -21.55
C ALA A 162 -5.90 1.67 -20.34
N VAL A 163 -5.16 2.16 -19.35
CA VAL A 163 -5.71 2.86 -18.19
C VAL A 163 -6.11 4.30 -18.50
N LEU A 164 -5.50 4.95 -19.50
CA LEU A 164 -5.68 6.38 -19.81
C LEU A 164 -7.13 6.77 -20.17
N PRO A 165 -7.85 6.04 -21.02
CA PRO A 165 -9.25 6.38 -21.34
C PRO A 165 -10.13 6.41 -20.08
N PHE A 166 -9.90 5.46 -19.16
CA PHE A 166 -10.63 5.40 -17.89
C PHE A 166 -10.22 6.53 -16.94
N ALA A 167 -8.97 7.00 -16.97
CA ALA A 167 -8.56 8.18 -16.22
C ALA A 167 -9.27 9.44 -16.72
N VAL A 168 -9.44 9.59 -18.03
CA VAL A 168 -10.24 10.68 -18.62
C VAL A 168 -11.70 10.58 -18.18
N LEU A 169 -12.29 9.38 -18.19
CA LEU A 169 -13.66 9.16 -17.73
C LEU A 169 -13.80 9.50 -16.24
N ALA A 170 -12.85 9.08 -15.42
CA ALA A 170 -12.83 9.41 -14.00
C ALA A 170 -12.76 10.93 -13.78
N ALA A 171 -11.94 11.66 -14.56
CA ALA A 171 -11.90 13.12 -14.54
C ALA A 171 -13.25 13.73 -14.90
N ALA A 172 -13.87 13.27 -15.99
CA ALA A 172 -15.16 13.78 -16.46
C ALA A 172 -16.28 13.63 -15.43
N LEU A 173 -16.23 12.56 -14.61
CA LEU A 173 -17.21 12.30 -13.55
C LEU A 173 -16.90 13.06 -12.25
N ALA A 174 -15.62 13.03 -11.80
CA ALA A 174 -15.25 13.56 -10.51
C ALA A 174 -15.05 15.08 -10.51
N VAL A 175 -14.39 15.66 -11.52
CA VAL A 175 -14.02 17.08 -11.54
C VAL A 175 -15.23 18.02 -11.46
N PRO A 176 -16.33 17.82 -12.21
CA PRO A 176 -17.51 18.68 -12.07
C PRO A 176 -18.15 18.61 -10.67
N ALA A 177 -18.13 17.42 -10.05
CA ALA A 177 -18.66 17.23 -8.71
C ALA A 177 -17.76 17.90 -7.65
N LEU A 178 -16.44 17.79 -7.79
CA LEU A 178 -15.47 18.43 -6.92
C LEU A 178 -15.48 19.96 -7.01
N ARG A 179 -15.70 20.52 -8.21
CA ARG A 179 -15.89 21.98 -8.40
C ARG A 179 -17.04 22.50 -7.54
N ARG A 180 -18.13 21.75 -7.43
CA ARG A 180 -19.31 22.15 -6.66
C ARG A 180 -19.14 21.97 -5.14
N LEU A 181 -18.17 21.18 -4.69
CA LEU A 181 -17.82 21.09 -3.26
C LEU A 181 -17.18 22.39 -2.73
N GLY A 182 -16.57 23.18 -3.61
CA GLY A 182 -15.97 24.48 -3.29
C GLY A 182 -14.73 24.40 -2.38
N ALA A 183 -14.33 25.53 -1.84
CA ALA A 183 -13.29 25.64 -0.82
C ALA A 183 -13.83 25.34 0.59
N PRO A 184 -13.00 24.92 1.56
CA PRO A 184 -13.44 24.73 2.95
C PRO A 184 -13.76 26.07 3.60
N ALA A 185 -14.83 26.10 4.41
CA ALA A 185 -15.21 27.30 5.16
C ALA A 185 -14.17 27.70 6.22
N HIS A 186 -13.51 26.69 6.81
CA HIS A 186 -12.44 26.89 7.79
C HIS A 186 -11.21 26.12 7.31
N PRO A 187 -10.12 26.83 6.91
CA PRO A 187 -8.87 26.20 6.53
C PRO A 187 -8.27 25.45 7.72
N GLY A 188 -8.02 24.15 7.56
CA GLY A 188 -7.35 23.35 8.58
C GLY A 188 -5.83 23.61 8.64
N GLU A 189 -5.23 23.38 9.81
CA GLU A 189 -3.79 23.28 9.96
C GLU A 189 -3.30 21.95 9.37
N GLY A 190 -2.79 21.98 8.15
CA GLY A 190 -2.26 20.78 7.49
C GLY A 190 -0.96 20.29 8.15
N ALA A 191 -0.74 18.98 8.12
CA ALA A 191 0.52 18.37 8.56
C ALA A 191 1.75 18.96 7.84
N SER A 192 2.93 18.84 8.47
CA SER A 192 4.18 19.38 7.96
C SER A 192 4.55 18.78 6.59
N ARG A 193 4.41 19.59 5.54
CA ARG A 193 4.78 19.21 4.17
C ARG A 193 6.27 18.86 4.07
N ARG A 194 7.11 19.59 4.81
CA ARG A 194 8.55 19.40 4.84
C ARG A 194 8.90 18.01 5.35
N ASP A 195 8.30 17.59 6.45
CA ASP A 195 8.63 16.30 7.06
C ASP A 195 8.18 15.13 6.16
N ALA A 196 7.05 15.24 5.44
CA ALA A 196 6.63 14.24 4.47
C ALA A 196 7.65 14.04 3.33
N VAL A 197 8.11 15.15 2.74
CA VAL A 197 9.12 15.12 1.67
C VAL A 197 10.44 14.58 2.22
N LEU A 198 10.85 14.96 3.43
CA LEU A 198 12.07 14.47 4.05
C LEU A 198 12.01 12.98 4.38
N VAL A 199 10.85 12.44 4.79
CA VAL A 199 10.67 10.99 4.99
C VAL A 199 10.80 10.25 3.66
N ALA A 200 10.15 10.72 2.60
CA ALA A 200 10.22 10.09 1.28
C ALA A 200 11.63 10.18 0.68
N ALA A 201 12.27 11.34 0.76
CA ALA A 201 13.65 11.54 0.28
C ALA A 201 14.64 10.68 1.08
N GLY A 202 14.53 10.68 2.42
CA GLY A 202 15.35 9.84 3.28
C GLY A 202 15.18 8.35 2.98
N GLY A 203 13.94 7.89 2.79
CA GLY A 203 13.65 6.52 2.36
C GLY A 203 14.27 6.17 1.00
N GLY A 204 14.15 7.08 0.03
CA GLY A 204 14.76 6.92 -1.28
C GLY A 204 16.30 6.83 -1.23
N LEU A 205 16.94 7.70 -0.42
CA LEU A 205 18.39 7.66 -0.21
C LEU A 205 18.84 6.35 0.45
N LEU A 206 18.10 5.86 1.45
CA LEU A 206 18.38 4.57 2.09
C LEU A 206 18.32 3.41 1.08
N LEU A 207 17.26 3.35 0.27
CA LEU A 207 17.12 2.31 -0.74
C LEU A 207 18.20 2.43 -1.85
N ALA A 208 18.54 3.66 -2.26
CA ALA A 208 19.61 3.90 -3.22
C ALA A 208 20.97 3.46 -2.67
N GLY A 209 21.23 3.70 -1.37
CA GLY A 209 22.42 3.22 -0.69
C GLY A 209 22.50 1.70 -0.65
N LEU A 210 21.42 1.01 -0.31
CA LEU A 210 21.35 -0.45 -0.27
C LEU A 210 21.57 -1.10 -1.65
N SER A 211 21.21 -0.41 -2.72
CA SER A 211 21.33 -0.92 -4.10
C SER A 211 22.63 -0.49 -4.80
N ASN A 212 23.49 0.32 -4.16
CA ASN A 212 24.64 0.90 -4.79
C ASN A 212 25.86 -0.04 -4.73
N PRO A 213 26.52 -0.36 -5.87
CA PRO A 213 27.70 -1.22 -5.90
C PRO A 213 28.96 -0.57 -5.30
N ASN A 214 29.02 0.77 -5.28
CA ASN A 214 30.14 1.49 -4.69
C ASN A 214 29.90 1.66 -3.18
N VAL A 215 30.75 1.02 -2.36
CA VAL A 215 30.60 1.00 -0.90
C VAL A 215 30.68 2.40 -0.28
N VAL A 216 31.51 3.29 -0.78
CA VAL A 216 31.65 4.66 -0.27
C VAL A 216 30.38 5.46 -0.53
N VAL A 217 29.85 5.38 -1.76
CA VAL A 217 28.58 6.02 -2.13
C VAL A 217 27.42 5.40 -1.34
N ALA A 218 27.41 4.08 -1.19
CA ALA A 218 26.40 3.36 -0.38
C ALA A 218 26.36 3.90 1.06
N ILE A 219 27.51 3.97 1.73
CA ILE A 219 27.59 4.49 3.11
C ILE A 219 27.14 5.95 3.16
N ALA A 220 27.59 6.80 2.23
CA ALA A 220 27.18 8.20 2.20
C ALA A 220 25.67 8.37 2.05
N LEU A 221 25.04 7.58 1.15
CA LEU A 221 23.58 7.59 0.95
C LEU A 221 22.81 7.06 2.16
N LEU A 222 23.31 5.99 2.80
CA LEU A 222 22.69 5.44 4.01
C LEU A 222 22.75 6.43 5.18
N VAL A 223 23.91 7.08 5.39
CA VAL A 223 24.08 8.10 6.43
C VAL A 223 23.17 9.30 6.15
N ALA A 224 23.18 9.83 4.92
CA ALA A 224 22.34 10.96 4.53
C ALA A 224 20.85 10.62 4.65
N GLY A 225 20.44 9.45 4.17
CA GLY A 225 19.05 8.98 4.24
C GLY A 225 18.59 8.80 5.69
N GLY A 226 19.41 8.23 6.55
CA GLY A 226 19.14 8.08 7.98
C GLY A 226 19.07 9.42 8.69
N ALA A 227 20.03 10.33 8.44
CA ALA A 227 20.07 11.66 9.05
C ALA A 227 18.87 12.53 8.69
N ILE A 228 18.35 12.40 7.47
CA ILE A 228 17.19 13.15 6.98
C ILE A 228 15.88 12.45 7.35
N GLY A 229 15.75 11.16 7.05
CA GLY A 229 14.50 10.43 7.12
C GLY A 229 14.08 10.09 8.55
N VAL A 230 15.02 9.64 9.41
CA VAL A 230 14.67 9.19 10.77
C VAL A 230 14.14 10.33 11.65
N PRO A 231 14.74 11.52 11.72
CA PRO A 231 14.17 12.62 12.48
C PRO A 231 12.81 13.08 11.94
N ALA A 232 12.65 13.14 10.61
CA ALA A 232 11.38 13.50 9.99
C ALA A 232 10.29 12.46 10.31
N LEU A 233 10.61 11.15 10.23
CA LEU A 233 9.68 10.07 10.56
C LEU A 233 9.25 10.14 12.04
N ARG A 234 10.17 10.45 12.97
CA ARG A 234 9.83 10.62 14.39
C ARG A 234 8.86 11.78 14.65
N ARG A 235 8.87 12.82 13.78
CA ARG A 235 7.95 13.96 13.93
C ARG A 235 6.55 13.66 13.40
N VAL A 236 6.45 12.83 12.36
CA VAL A 236 5.16 12.50 11.72
C VAL A 236 4.50 11.24 12.30
N THR A 237 5.20 10.52 13.19
CA THR A 237 4.67 9.29 13.81
C THR A 237 4.53 9.46 15.33
N PRO A 238 3.62 8.70 15.98
CA PRO A 238 3.47 8.72 17.41
C PRO A 238 4.77 8.36 18.14
N PRO A 239 5.01 8.90 19.35
CA PRO A 239 6.17 8.53 20.17
C PRO A 239 6.26 7.02 20.38
N GLY A 240 7.47 6.47 20.31
CA GLY A 240 7.73 5.04 20.49
C GLY A 240 7.51 4.18 19.25
N THR A 241 7.04 4.73 18.12
CA THR A 241 6.78 3.97 16.89
C THR A 241 8.02 3.19 16.44
N LEU A 242 9.17 3.83 16.27
CA LEU A 242 10.39 3.16 15.79
C LEU A 242 10.94 2.09 16.78
N ALA A 243 10.61 2.21 18.05
CA ALA A 243 11.01 1.24 19.07
C ALA A 243 9.97 0.13 19.31
N GLY A 244 8.80 0.20 18.64
CA GLY A 244 7.68 -0.72 18.89
C GLY A 244 7.18 -0.66 20.33
N ARG A 245 7.23 0.54 20.97
CA ARG A 245 6.86 0.77 22.36
C ARG A 245 5.60 1.62 22.45
N GLY A 246 4.82 1.39 23.53
CA GLY A 246 3.52 2.06 23.71
C GLY A 246 2.44 1.49 22.76
N GLY A 247 1.18 1.51 23.18
CA GLY A 247 0.09 0.88 22.42
C GLY A 247 -0.05 1.44 21.01
N LEU A 248 -0.13 2.77 20.86
CA LEU A 248 -0.32 3.43 19.57
C LEU A 248 0.93 3.35 18.68
N GLY A 249 2.13 3.60 19.24
CA GLY A 249 3.38 3.53 18.48
C GLY A 249 3.63 2.13 17.91
N ALA A 250 3.43 1.09 18.74
CA ALA A 250 3.55 -0.29 18.30
C ALA A 250 2.51 -0.65 17.22
N ALA A 251 1.25 -0.22 17.37
CA ALA A 251 0.19 -0.47 16.39
C ALA A 251 0.50 0.19 15.03
N VAL A 252 1.03 1.41 15.03
CA VAL A 252 1.45 2.10 13.80
C VAL A 252 2.66 1.41 13.16
N LEU A 253 3.65 0.94 13.95
CA LEU A 253 4.78 0.18 13.42
C LEU A 253 4.34 -1.15 12.79
N VAL A 254 3.44 -1.88 13.46
CA VAL A 254 2.89 -3.15 12.96
C VAL A 254 2.20 -2.96 11.62
N ARG A 255 1.60 -1.79 11.35
CA ARG A 255 1.03 -1.47 10.03
C ARG A 255 2.09 -1.48 8.93
N GLY A 256 3.23 -0.83 9.17
CA GLY A 256 4.34 -0.84 8.20
C GLY A 256 4.99 -2.22 8.05
N LEU A 257 5.10 -3.00 9.14
CA LEU A 257 5.70 -4.34 9.08
C LEU A 257 4.84 -5.34 8.32
N ILE A 258 3.50 -5.26 8.42
CA ILE A 258 2.62 -6.17 7.68
C ILE A 258 2.70 -5.91 6.17
N THR A 259 2.73 -4.64 5.75
CA THR A 259 2.88 -4.28 4.34
C THR A 259 4.29 -4.56 3.82
N PHE A 260 5.33 -4.35 4.64
CA PHE A 260 6.69 -4.75 4.32
C PHE A 260 6.80 -6.24 3.98
N ALA A 261 6.26 -7.10 4.86
CA ALA A 261 6.36 -8.54 4.71
C ALA A 261 5.53 -9.06 3.51
N PHE A 262 4.29 -8.59 3.38
CA PHE A 262 3.40 -9.05 2.33
C PHE A 262 3.85 -8.56 0.95
N PHE A 263 3.96 -7.25 0.74
CA PHE A 263 4.34 -6.67 -0.55
C PHE A 263 5.81 -6.92 -0.92
N GLY A 264 6.68 -7.11 0.08
CA GLY A 264 8.06 -7.55 -0.14
C GLY A 264 8.17 -8.96 -0.74
N THR A 265 7.17 -9.81 -0.50
CA THR A 265 7.05 -11.14 -1.15
C THR A 265 6.30 -11.02 -2.48
N GLU A 266 5.16 -10.32 -2.50
CA GLU A 266 4.27 -10.19 -3.66
C GLU A 266 4.99 -9.68 -4.90
N ALA A 267 5.78 -8.63 -4.74
CA ALA A 267 6.47 -7.97 -5.85
C ALA A 267 7.41 -8.89 -6.64
N PHE A 268 7.97 -9.90 -6.00
CA PHE A 268 8.94 -10.83 -6.64
C PHE A 268 8.32 -12.18 -7.00
N LEU A 269 7.07 -12.42 -6.66
CA LEU A 269 6.39 -13.69 -6.93
C LEU A 269 6.25 -13.97 -8.45
N PRO A 270 5.81 -13.03 -9.30
CA PRO A 270 5.77 -13.25 -10.75
C PRO A 270 7.17 -13.47 -11.35
N LEU A 271 8.18 -12.73 -10.87
CA LEU A 271 9.56 -12.90 -11.31
C LEU A 271 10.07 -14.31 -10.95
N MET A 272 9.83 -14.76 -9.72
CA MET A 272 10.21 -16.11 -9.27
C MET A 272 9.59 -17.19 -10.14
N LEU A 273 8.29 -17.10 -10.40
CA LEU A 273 7.58 -18.12 -11.18
C LEU A 273 8.07 -18.16 -12.63
N ARG A 274 8.47 -17.01 -13.18
CA ARG A 274 9.06 -16.93 -14.51
C ARG A 274 10.47 -17.47 -14.55
N GLU A 275 11.37 -16.95 -13.71
CA GLU A 275 12.81 -17.31 -13.74
C GLU A 275 13.05 -18.77 -13.31
N ALA A 276 12.45 -19.18 -12.19
CA ALA A 276 12.69 -20.51 -11.62
C ALA A 276 11.85 -21.63 -12.26
N ARG A 277 10.71 -21.29 -12.87
CA ARG A 277 9.73 -22.29 -13.37
C ARG A 277 9.31 -22.09 -14.83
N GLY A 278 9.79 -21.04 -15.50
CA GLY A 278 9.49 -20.75 -16.90
C GLY A 278 8.01 -20.47 -17.18
N LEU A 279 7.22 -20.03 -16.19
CA LEU A 279 5.77 -19.88 -16.34
C LEU A 279 5.40 -18.67 -17.19
N ALA A 280 4.35 -18.84 -17.97
CA ALA A 280 3.74 -17.74 -18.71
C ALA A 280 3.18 -16.69 -17.73
N PRO A 281 3.19 -15.38 -18.10
CA PRO A 281 2.69 -14.29 -17.26
C PRO A 281 1.25 -14.48 -16.77
N THR A 282 0.41 -15.16 -17.54
CA THR A 282 -0.99 -15.46 -17.16
C THR A 282 -1.05 -16.37 -15.93
N LEU A 283 -0.25 -17.42 -15.88
CA LEU A 283 -0.21 -18.35 -14.74
C LEU A 283 0.40 -17.64 -13.51
N ALA A 284 1.47 -16.86 -13.70
CA ALA A 284 2.04 -16.04 -12.64
C ALA A 284 1.04 -15.01 -12.09
N GLY A 285 0.27 -14.35 -12.97
CA GLY A 285 -0.79 -13.41 -12.58
C GLY A 285 -1.93 -14.07 -11.82
N LEU A 286 -2.31 -15.30 -12.19
CA LEU A 286 -3.33 -16.06 -11.46
C LEU A 286 -2.91 -16.37 -10.00
N VAL A 287 -1.61 -16.56 -9.72
CA VAL A 287 -1.14 -16.70 -8.33
C VAL A 287 -1.42 -15.44 -7.53
N LEU A 288 -1.18 -14.24 -8.09
CA LEU A 288 -1.54 -12.97 -7.44
C LEU A 288 -3.05 -12.87 -7.19
N THR A 289 -3.86 -13.33 -8.14
CA THR A 289 -5.33 -13.36 -7.99
C THR A 289 -5.76 -14.18 -6.77
N THR A 290 -5.10 -15.34 -6.51
CA THR A 290 -5.43 -16.14 -5.30
C THR A 290 -5.15 -15.36 -4.01
N GLY A 291 -4.08 -14.56 -3.96
CA GLY A 291 -3.78 -13.65 -2.86
C GLY A 291 -4.88 -12.61 -2.66
N GLY A 292 -5.34 -11.97 -3.74
CA GLY A 292 -6.41 -10.96 -3.69
C GLY A 292 -7.76 -11.51 -3.24
N VAL A 293 -8.15 -12.70 -3.74
CA VAL A 293 -9.38 -13.39 -3.33
C VAL A 293 -9.31 -13.79 -1.86
N SER A 294 -8.18 -14.36 -1.43
CA SER A 294 -8.01 -14.78 -0.04
C SER A 294 -7.85 -13.61 0.92
N TRP A 295 -7.30 -12.46 0.48
CA TRP A 295 -7.34 -11.19 1.24
C TRP A 295 -8.77 -10.78 1.56
N THR A 296 -9.64 -10.78 0.54
CA THR A 296 -11.07 -10.44 0.73
C THR A 296 -11.73 -11.42 1.68
N SER A 297 -11.49 -12.72 1.51
CA SER A 297 -12.03 -13.76 2.38
C SER A 297 -11.52 -13.63 3.83
N GLY A 298 -10.23 -13.34 4.01
CA GLY A 298 -9.62 -13.08 5.32
C GLY A 298 -10.23 -11.88 6.03
N SER A 299 -10.57 -10.83 5.29
CA SER A 299 -11.27 -9.65 5.84
C SER A 299 -12.68 -10.00 6.32
N TRP A 300 -13.42 -10.84 5.62
CA TRP A 300 -14.74 -11.32 6.06
C TRP A 300 -14.65 -12.23 7.29
N VAL A 301 -13.63 -13.09 7.35
CA VAL A 301 -13.35 -13.91 8.53
C VAL A 301 -13.01 -13.03 9.72
N HIS A 302 -12.21 -11.97 9.52
CA HIS A 302 -11.93 -10.97 10.55
C HIS A 302 -13.21 -10.35 11.11
N GLU A 303 -14.11 -9.87 10.25
CA GLU A 303 -15.38 -9.24 10.67
C GLU A 303 -16.20 -10.16 11.59
N ARG A 304 -16.29 -11.45 11.27
CA ARG A 304 -17.04 -12.43 12.06
C ARG A 304 -16.35 -12.81 13.38
N LEU A 305 -15.02 -12.84 13.39
CA LEU A 305 -14.23 -13.28 14.55
C LEU A 305 -13.79 -12.13 15.47
N ALA A 306 -13.79 -10.88 14.99
CA ALA A 306 -13.36 -9.71 15.74
C ALA A 306 -14.06 -9.56 17.12
N PRO A 307 -15.37 -9.87 17.28
CA PRO A 307 -16.01 -9.80 18.59
C PRO A 307 -15.53 -10.86 19.60
N ARG A 308 -14.93 -11.94 19.10
CA ARG A 308 -14.52 -13.10 19.92
C ARG A 308 -13.03 -13.12 20.23
N LEU A 309 -12.21 -12.44 19.42
CA LEU A 309 -10.76 -12.46 19.51
C LEU A 309 -10.20 -11.12 19.98
N THR A 310 -9.03 -11.15 20.62
CA THR A 310 -8.29 -9.94 20.96
C THR A 310 -7.57 -9.39 19.73
N SER A 311 -7.35 -8.06 19.68
CA SER A 311 -6.56 -7.45 18.59
C SER A 311 -5.16 -8.08 18.48
N ARG A 312 -4.55 -8.41 19.63
CA ARG A 312 -3.27 -9.13 19.69
C ARG A 312 -3.33 -10.48 18.98
N THR A 313 -4.33 -11.32 19.28
CA THR A 313 -4.50 -12.63 18.64
C THR A 313 -4.68 -12.51 17.13
N ILE A 314 -5.55 -11.60 16.68
CA ILE A 314 -5.82 -11.38 15.26
C ILE A 314 -4.53 -10.99 14.53
N ILE A 315 -3.79 -10.01 15.06
CA ILE A 315 -2.59 -9.47 14.42
C ILE A 315 -1.44 -10.49 14.43
N THR A 316 -1.25 -11.22 15.53
CA THR A 316 -0.23 -12.29 15.58
C THR A 316 -0.53 -13.43 14.63
N THR A 317 -1.80 -13.85 14.51
CA THR A 317 -2.24 -14.85 13.52
C THR A 317 -2.00 -14.36 12.10
N ALA A 318 -2.29 -13.09 11.81
CA ALA A 318 -2.04 -12.50 10.50
C ALA A 318 -0.56 -12.59 10.09
N PHE A 319 0.36 -12.21 10.97
CA PHE A 319 1.79 -12.33 10.69
C PHE A 319 2.26 -13.78 10.55
N ALA A 320 1.71 -14.70 11.36
CA ALA A 320 2.02 -16.11 11.23
C ALA A 320 1.59 -16.67 9.86
N LEU A 321 0.38 -16.34 9.39
CA LEU A 321 -0.10 -16.75 8.08
C LEU A 321 0.73 -16.17 6.94
N ILE A 322 1.12 -14.88 7.02
CA ILE A 322 2.01 -14.25 6.03
C ILE A 322 3.37 -14.95 6.01
N ALA A 323 3.96 -15.23 7.18
CA ALA A 323 5.24 -15.93 7.26
C ALA A 323 5.15 -17.36 6.68
N ILE A 324 4.08 -18.11 6.99
CA ILE A 324 3.84 -19.46 6.47
C ILE A 324 3.71 -19.40 4.95
N GLY A 325 2.90 -18.47 4.42
CA GLY A 325 2.74 -18.32 2.98
C GLY A 325 4.04 -17.95 2.27
N ALA A 326 4.81 -16.99 2.81
CA ALA A 326 6.11 -16.60 2.28
C ALA A 326 7.14 -17.76 2.34
N CYS A 327 7.15 -18.56 3.41
CA CYS A 327 7.96 -19.80 3.48
C CYS A 327 7.54 -20.83 2.44
N GLY A 328 6.24 -20.97 2.19
CA GLY A 328 5.74 -21.86 1.14
C GLY A 328 6.20 -21.45 -0.26
N VAL A 329 6.15 -20.13 -0.57
CA VAL A 329 6.66 -19.59 -1.83
C VAL A 329 8.18 -19.78 -1.94
N LEU A 330 8.92 -19.54 -0.86
CA LEU A 330 10.37 -19.80 -0.81
C LEU A 330 10.68 -21.28 -1.03
N ALA A 331 9.88 -22.18 -0.46
CA ALA A 331 10.06 -23.61 -0.67
C ALA A 331 9.82 -24.01 -2.14
N VAL A 332 8.85 -23.41 -2.82
CA VAL A 332 8.63 -23.61 -4.27
C VAL A 332 9.86 -23.15 -5.07
N LEU A 333 10.54 -22.08 -4.65
CA LEU A 333 11.77 -21.60 -5.31
C LEU A 333 12.94 -22.58 -5.13
N LEU A 334 13.17 -23.06 -3.90
CA LEU A 334 14.39 -23.77 -3.50
C LEU A 334 14.33 -25.30 -3.68
N THR A 335 13.14 -25.87 -3.87
CA THR A 335 12.96 -27.32 -3.88
C THR A 335 12.17 -27.78 -5.11
N PRO A 336 12.21 -29.06 -5.48
CA PRO A 336 11.45 -29.60 -6.61
C PRO A 336 9.93 -29.75 -6.32
N ILE A 337 9.39 -28.94 -5.41
CA ILE A 337 7.95 -28.89 -5.14
C ILE A 337 7.21 -28.38 -6.39
N PRO A 338 6.05 -28.94 -6.74
CA PRO A 338 5.24 -28.45 -7.84
C PRO A 338 4.92 -26.96 -7.68
N TRP A 339 5.03 -26.20 -8.75
CA TRP A 339 4.83 -24.74 -8.72
C TRP A 339 3.39 -24.36 -8.34
N GLU A 340 2.43 -25.25 -8.52
CA GLU A 340 1.02 -25.09 -8.14
C GLU A 340 0.86 -24.85 -6.63
N VAL A 341 1.80 -25.30 -5.82
CA VAL A 341 1.83 -25.04 -4.37
C VAL A 341 1.93 -23.55 -4.08
N ALA A 342 2.48 -22.74 -5.01
CA ALA A 342 2.50 -21.30 -4.88
C ALA A 342 1.10 -20.67 -4.77
N TYR A 343 0.08 -21.25 -5.43
CA TYR A 343 -1.31 -20.80 -5.29
C TYR A 343 -1.81 -20.91 -3.84
N LEU A 344 -1.59 -22.08 -3.22
CA LEU A 344 -2.01 -22.32 -1.84
C LEU A 344 -1.19 -21.46 -0.87
N ALA A 345 0.13 -21.43 -1.05
CA ALA A 345 1.03 -20.65 -0.22
C ALA A 345 0.66 -19.16 -0.25
N TRP A 346 0.40 -18.63 -1.46
CA TRP A 346 0.02 -17.23 -1.62
C TRP A 346 -1.41 -16.95 -1.12
N ALA A 347 -2.34 -17.87 -1.25
CA ALA A 347 -3.67 -17.78 -0.65
C ALA A 347 -3.60 -17.71 0.87
N VAL A 348 -2.71 -18.46 1.53
CA VAL A 348 -2.47 -18.38 2.99
C VAL A 348 -1.94 -17.01 3.39
N SER A 349 -0.97 -16.48 2.64
CA SER A 349 -0.43 -15.13 2.87
C SER A 349 -1.49 -14.04 2.70
N GLY A 350 -2.31 -14.13 1.63
CA GLY A 350 -3.41 -13.22 1.36
C GLY A 350 -4.50 -13.25 2.44
N ALA A 351 -4.86 -14.45 2.94
CA ALA A 351 -5.77 -14.57 4.07
C ALA A 351 -5.19 -13.90 5.32
N GLY A 352 -3.87 -14.03 5.55
CA GLY A 352 -3.15 -13.39 6.65
C GLY A 352 -3.27 -11.87 6.61
N ILE A 353 -2.93 -11.24 5.49
CA ILE A 353 -3.01 -9.78 5.39
C ILE A 353 -4.46 -9.30 5.48
N GLY A 354 -5.42 -9.99 4.86
CA GLY A 354 -6.83 -9.66 4.95
C GLY A 354 -7.36 -9.71 6.38
N PHE A 355 -6.93 -10.71 7.15
CA PHE A 355 -7.32 -10.87 8.55
C PHE A 355 -6.76 -9.78 9.46
N GLY A 356 -5.50 -9.33 9.22
CA GLY A 356 -4.81 -8.37 10.11
C GLY A 356 -4.95 -6.92 9.72
N TYR A 357 -5.03 -6.59 8.43
CA TYR A 357 -4.92 -5.22 7.94
C TYR A 357 -6.04 -4.29 8.47
N ALA A 358 -7.29 -4.78 8.44
CA ALA A 358 -8.43 -4.06 9.00
C ALA A 358 -8.34 -3.95 10.53
N ALA A 359 -7.93 -5.03 11.21
CA ALA A 359 -7.76 -5.06 12.66
C ALA A 359 -6.75 -4.01 13.15
N ILE A 360 -5.61 -3.88 12.45
CA ILE A 360 -4.60 -2.87 12.76
C ILE A 360 -5.18 -1.47 12.59
N SER A 361 -5.93 -1.21 11.52
CA SER A 361 -6.55 0.09 11.28
C SER A 361 -7.52 0.48 12.39
N VAL A 362 -8.39 -0.45 12.79
CA VAL A 362 -9.35 -0.24 13.89
C VAL A 362 -8.60 0.00 15.21
N LEU A 363 -7.54 -0.78 15.50
CA LEU A 363 -6.75 -0.62 16.71
C LEU A 363 -6.06 0.74 16.76
N VAL A 364 -5.43 1.17 15.67
CA VAL A 364 -4.73 2.47 15.59
C VAL A 364 -5.71 3.63 15.80
N LEU A 365 -6.90 3.58 15.18
CA LEU A 365 -7.90 4.64 15.33
C LEU A 365 -8.50 4.66 16.74
N ARG A 366 -8.68 3.49 17.37
CA ARG A 366 -9.17 3.39 18.77
C ARG A 366 -8.16 3.94 19.79
N LEU A 367 -6.86 3.74 19.54
CA LEU A 367 -5.79 4.24 20.39
C LEU A 367 -5.45 5.72 20.11
N ALA A 368 -6.05 6.32 19.10
CA ALA A 368 -5.81 7.70 18.74
C ALA A 368 -6.29 8.64 19.85
N PRO A 369 -5.46 9.63 20.27
CA PRO A 369 -5.90 10.65 21.22
C PRO A 369 -7.10 11.45 20.68
N ALA A 370 -7.97 11.90 21.59
CA ALA A 370 -9.11 12.74 21.22
C ALA A 370 -8.65 13.96 20.41
N GLY A 371 -9.34 14.25 19.29
CA GLY A 371 -9.00 15.33 18.37
C GLY A 371 -7.79 15.07 17.45
N ARG A 372 -7.09 13.91 17.56
CA ARG A 372 -5.91 13.57 16.74
C ARG A 372 -6.10 12.38 15.80
N THR A 373 -7.31 11.92 15.58
CA THR A 373 -7.61 10.78 14.70
C THR A 373 -7.10 10.98 13.27
N GLY A 374 -7.20 12.19 12.73
CA GLY A 374 -6.67 12.52 11.39
C GLY A 374 -5.14 12.40 11.31
N ALA A 375 -4.42 12.97 12.27
CA ALA A 375 -2.96 12.87 12.33
C ALA A 375 -2.49 11.42 12.55
N THR A 376 -3.21 10.66 13.36
CA THR A 376 -2.94 9.23 13.59
C THR A 376 -3.18 8.39 12.33
N GLY A 377 -4.25 8.66 11.59
CA GLY A 377 -4.51 8.03 10.29
C GLY A 377 -3.44 8.36 9.25
N ALA A 378 -2.96 9.61 9.22
CA ALA A 378 -1.84 10.01 8.36
C ALA A 378 -0.54 9.28 8.73
N ALA A 379 -0.21 9.17 10.02
CA ALA A 379 0.95 8.41 10.48
C ALA A 379 0.87 6.92 10.10
N MET A 380 -0.31 6.33 10.22
CA MET A 380 -0.55 4.95 9.77
C MET A 380 -0.31 4.81 8.26
N GLN A 381 -0.80 5.75 7.44
CA GLN A 381 -0.59 5.72 5.98
C GLN A 381 0.88 5.93 5.60
N VAL A 382 1.62 6.75 6.37
CA VAL A 382 3.07 6.92 6.20
C VAL A 382 3.78 5.57 6.38
N LEU A 383 3.49 4.84 7.46
CA LEU A 383 4.10 3.54 7.72
C LEU A 383 3.64 2.47 6.71
N ASP A 384 2.41 2.54 6.24
CA ASP A 384 1.88 1.67 5.19
C ASP A 384 2.70 1.81 3.89
N ASN A 385 2.85 3.03 3.39
CA ASN A 385 3.63 3.32 2.19
C ASN A 385 5.13 3.02 2.38
N LEU A 386 5.71 3.36 3.54
CA LEU A 386 7.11 3.05 3.84
C LEU A 386 7.33 1.54 3.93
N GLY A 387 6.44 0.81 4.61
CA GLY A 387 6.53 -0.64 4.70
C GLY A 387 6.57 -1.28 3.32
N THR A 388 5.64 -0.90 2.44
CA THR A 388 5.60 -1.39 1.07
C THR A 388 6.84 -0.97 0.28
N ALA A 389 7.25 0.31 0.35
CA ALA A 389 8.43 0.81 -0.37
C ALA A 389 9.71 0.10 0.08
N PHE A 390 9.88 -0.12 1.38
CA PHE A 390 11.08 -0.81 1.91
C PHE A 390 11.04 -2.31 1.68
N GLY A 391 9.87 -2.96 1.80
CA GLY A 391 9.72 -4.39 1.49
C GLY A 391 10.13 -4.69 0.06
N THR A 392 9.58 -3.95 -0.90
CA THR A 392 9.90 -4.09 -2.32
C THR A 392 11.31 -3.61 -2.67
N GLY A 393 11.77 -2.49 -2.05
CA GLY A 393 13.07 -1.89 -2.34
C GLY A 393 14.25 -2.68 -1.79
N VAL A 394 14.16 -3.18 -0.55
CA VAL A 394 15.22 -4.01 0.04
C VAL A 394 15.29 -5.37 -0.66
N GLY A 395 14.13 -5.95 -1.01
CA GLY A 395 14.07 -7.14 -1.87
C GLY A 395 14.72 -6.88 -3.24
N GLY A 396 14.43 -5.74 -3.86
CA GLY A 396 15.06 -5.33 -5.11
C GLY A 396 16.57 -5.10 -5.00
N ALA A 397 17.05 -4.56 -3.88
CA ALA A 397 18.48 -4.43 -3.60
C ALA A 397 19.15 -5.81 -3.51
N ALA A 398 18.49 -6.80 -2.87
CA ALA A 398 19.00 -8.17 -2.83
C ALA A 398 19.14 -8.79 -4.22
N VAL A 399 18.15 -8.59 -5.10
CA VAL A 399 18.19 -9.00 -6.51
C VAL A 399 19.32 -8.28 -7.25
N ALA A 400 19.43 -6.94 -7.10
CA ALA A 400 20.46 -6.14 -7.75
C ALA A 400 21.87 -6.57 -7.34
N ILE A 401 22.09 -6.86 -6.05
CA ILE A 401 23.38 -7.34 -5.53
C ILE A 401 23.71 -8.74 -6.08
N ALA A 402 22.75 -9.65 -6.14
CA ALA A 402 22.94 -10.98 -6.71
C ALA A 402 23.38 -10.90 -8.17
N VAL A 403 22.63 -10.16 -9.00
CA VAL A 403 22.94 -9.96 -10.42
C VAL A 403 24.27 -9.24 -10.61
N GLY A 404 24.55 -8.19 -9.83
CA GLY A 404 25.80 -7.42 -9.89
C GLY A 404 27.04 -8.26 -9.51
N ARG A 405 26.86 -9.36 -8.79
CA ARG A 405 27.90 -10.34 -8.45
C ARG A 405 27.96 -11.54 -9.41
N GLY A 406 27.18 -11.53 -10.47
CA GLY A 406 27.10 -12.65 -11.43
C GLY A 406 26.40 -13.90 -10.87
N LEU A 407 25.63 -13.76 -9.77
CA LEU A 407 24.80 -14.85 -9.23
C LEU A 407 23.49 -14.94 -9.99
N ALA A 408 22.84 -16.10 -9.92
CA ALA A 408 21.53 -16.29 -10.49
C ALA A 408 20.49 -15.36 -9.84
N VAL A 409 19.53 -14.89 -10.62
CA VAL A 409 18.45 -13.97 -10.16
C VAL A 409 17.66 -14.59 -9.01
N GLU A 410 17.46 -15.90 -9.05
CA GLU A 410 16.75 -16.69 -8.03
C GLU A 410 17.41 -16.57 -6.65
N THR A 411 18.75 -16.41 -6.58
CA THR A 411 19.47 -16.18 -5.32
C THR A 411 19.03 -14.86 -4.68
N GLY A 412 18.90 -13.80 -5.49
CA GLY A 412 18.41 -12.51 -5.05
C GLY A 412 16.93 -12.56 -4.61
N ILE A 413 16.11 -13.30 -5.35
CA ILE A 413 14.68 -13.51 -5.01
C ILE A 413 14.56 -14.29 -3.69
N ALA A 414 15.35 -15.35 -3.50
CA ALA A 414 15.37 -16.10 -2.24
C ALA A 414 15.72 -15.19 -1.06
N ALA A 415 16.73 -14.33 -1.22
CA ALA A 415 17.09 -13.36 -0.20
C ALA A 415 15.96 -12.36 0.08
N ALA A 416 15.27 -11.87 -0.96
CA ALA A 416 14.10 -11.00 -0.81
C ALA A 416 13.00 -11.66 0.03
N PHE A 417 12.68 -12.93 -0.25
CA PHE A 417 11.69 -13.69 0.53
C PHE A 417 12.12 -13.92 1.97
N VAL A 418 13.37 -14.27 2.21
CA VAL A 418 13.92 -14.40 3.58
C VAL A 418 13.80 -13.08 4.33
N ILE A 419 14.13 -11.94 3.72
CA ILE A 419 14.00 -10.62 4.31
C ILE A 419 12.53 -10.31 4.67
N ALA A 420 11.58 -10.64 3.78
CA ALA A 420 10.16 -10.47 4.02
C ALA A 420 9.67 -11.37 5.18
N ILE A 421 10.12 -12.62 5.25
CA ILE A 421 9.84 -13.54 6.36
C ILE A 421 10.38 -12.99 7.68
N VAL A 422 11.62 -12.49 7.70
CA VAL A 422 12.19 -11.83 8.89
C VAL A 422 11.33 -10.63 9.29
N GLY A 423 10.87 -9.81 8.34
CA GLY A 423 9.93 -8.73 8.59
C GLY A 423 8.62 -9.20 9.23
N ALA A 424 8.06 -10.33 8.77
CA ALA A 424 6.88 -10.94 9.36
C ALA A 424 7.13 -11.43 10.80
N VAL A 425 8.28 -12.06 11.06
CA VAL A 425 8.68 -12.52 12.41
C VAL A 425 8.88 -11.34 13.36
N VAL A 426 9.53 -10.26 12.90
CA VAL A 426 9.65 -9.02 13.69
C VAL A 426 8.26 -8.44 13.97
N GLY A 427 7.36 -8.40 12.97
CA GLY A 427 5.98 -7.97 13.13
C GLY A 427 5.22 -8.81 14.17
N LEU A 428 5.39 -10.13 14.14
CA LEU A 428 4.84 -11.06 15.12
C LEU A 428 5.34 -10.73 16.56
N THR A 429 6.64 -10.45 16.73
CA THR A 429 7.21 -10.12 18.04
C THR A 429 6.71 -8.79 18.57
N VAL A 430 6.57 -7.77 17.70
CA VAL A 430 5.98 -6.47 18.08
C VAL A 430 4.49 -6.61 18.40
N ALA A 431 3.75 -7.40 17.60
CA ALA A 431 2.33 -7.64 17.82
C ALA A 431 2.04 -8.31 19.17
N ARG A 432 2.95 -9.17 19.68
CA ARG A 432 2.83 -9.77 21.01
C ARG A 432 2.89 -8.76 22.14
N ARG A 433 3.41 -7.56 21.91
CA ARG A 433 3.49 -6.47 22.90
C ARG A 433 2.24 -5.58 22.90
N LEU A 434 1.32 -5.78 21.95
CA LEU A 434 0.04 -5.07 21.92
C LEU A 434 -0.87 -5.55 23.05
N ASP A 435 -1.71 -4.64 23.55
CA ASP A 435 -2.65 -4.96 24.61
C ASP A 435 -3.64 -6.06 24.18
N ALA A 436 -3.89 -6.99 25.10
CA ALA A 436 -4.83 -8.08 24.88
C ALA A 436 -6.31 -7.66 25.03
N SER A 437 -6.61 -6.36 25.05
CA SER A 437 -7.98 -5.87 25.17
C SER A 437 -8.84 -6.35 24.00
N ARG A 438 -9.97 -6.97 24.33
CA ARG A 438 -11.01 -7.30 23.33
C ARG A 438 -11.56 -6.01 22.72
N PRO A 439 -11.97 -5.99 21.43
CA PRO A 439 -12.79 -4.92 20.92
C PRO A 439 -14.06 -4.87 21.79
N SER A 440 -14.24 -3.82 22.60
CA SER A 440 -15.54 -3.59 23.23
C SER A 440 -16.53 -3.34 22.09
N VAL A 441 -17.35 -4.32 21.79
CA VAL A 441 -18.60 -4.11 21.06
C VAL A 441 -19.33 -3.05 21.85
N ILE A 442 -19.70 -1.97 21.20
CA ILE A 442 -20.44 -0.82 21.68
C ILE A 442 -21.52 -1.28 22.66
N ALA A 443 -21.20 -1.27 23.95
CA ALA A 443 -22.14 -1.49 25.05
C ALA A 443 -22.52 -0.13 25.65
N GLU A 444 -22.81 0.87 24.80
CA GLU A 444 -23.35 2.18 25.23
C GLU A 444 -24.49 2.66 24.33
N ALA A 445 -25.33 1.75 23.84
CA ALA A 445 -26.61 2.11 23.27
C ALA A 445 -27.79 1.68 24.19
N GLY A 446 -27.60 1.64 25.49
CA GLY A 446 -28.59 1.06 26.40
C GLY A 446 -28.77 1.66 27.78
N THR A 447 -28.11 2.78 28.12
CA THR A 447 -28.42 3.47 29.41
C THR A 447 -28.54 4.97 29.22
N MET A 448 -29.40 5.39 28.33
CA MET A 448 -30.13 6.64 28.56
C MET A 448 -31.22 6.30 29.57
N SER A 449 -30.93 6.47 30.85
CA SER A 449 -31.92 6.57 31.90
C SER A 449 -32.92 7.65 31.50
N ALA A 450 -34.16 7.25 31.38
CA ALA A 450 -35.27 8.19 31.23
C ALA A 450 -35.19 9.27 32.32
N PRO A 451 -35.38 10.55 32.01
CA PRO A 451 -35.49 11.57 33.04
C PRO A 451 -36.69 11.24 33.87
N SER A 452 -36.48 11.04 35.17
CA SER A 452 -37.56 10.95 36.18
C SER A 452 -38.36 12.25 36.11
N LEU A 453 -39.58 12.17 35.60
CA LEU A 453 -40.61 13.18 35.80
C LEU A 453 -40.90 13.25 37.32
N VAL A 454 -40.31 14.23 37.98
CA VAL A 454 -40.77 14.67 39.31
C VAL A 454 -42.03 15.44 39.06
N ILE A 455 -43.15 14.85 39.37
CA ILE A 455 -44.45 15.52 39.49
C ILE A 455 -44.48 16.05 40.91
N ASP A 456 -44.17 17.32 41.10
CA ASP A 456 -44.50 18.05 42.31
C ASP A 456 -46.00 18.40 42.25
N GLY A 457 -46.75 17.90 43.29
CA GLY A 457 -48.14 18.18 43.52
C GLY A 457 -48.40 19.52 44.25
#